data_5daf78023e910e5f884200aa8505f8fa
#
_entry.id   5daf78023e910e5f884200aa8505f8fa
#
_cell.length_a   1.000
_cell.length_b   1.000
_cell.length_c   1.000
_cell.angle_alpha   90.00
_cell.angle_beta   90.00
_cell.angle_gamma   90.00
#
_symmetry.space_group_name_H-M   'P 1'
#
loop_
_entity.id
_entity.type
_entity.pdbx_description
1 polymer ?
#
loop_
_entity_poly.entity_id
_entity_poly.type
_entity_poly.pdbx_seq_one_letter_code
_entity_poly.pdbx_strand_id
1 'polypeptide(L)'
;MDKASGVVDAVDDKEYTGGLVTLLQSGIEFVTNNSKKAWKKVSDRRIEMPDYPERAVMEGLVNALIHRSYTQVGSEVHIDMFDNRIEIYSPGGMVSGVSLKDKDILKIPSKRRNPVLADVFNRLKYMERRGSGFKKIMMDYQEQPNYNESLRPLFEADSEDFLLTLFHMNYSEDVTQDVTQDVTQDVTQDDVDKKIKEMIKSNPNVSTEEMAKILSLSTRTVKRHIKDMPDVQYVGSGYSGHWEIKGEK
;
A
#
# COMPACT_ATOMS: atom_id res chain seq x y z
N MET A 1 2.01 -11.90 16.15
CA MET A 1 2.66 -12.86 15.24
C MET A 1 1.93 -12.72 13.91
N ASP A 2 2.40 -11.80 13.09
CA ASP A 2 1.79 -11.58 11.78
C ASP A 2 2.18 -12.73 10.87
N LYS A 3 1.17 -13.37 10.30
CA LYS A 3 1.39 -14.34 9.23
C LYS A 3 1.93 -13.55 8.04
N ALA A 4 3.21 -13.71 7.74
CA ALA A 4 3.75 -13.33 6.45
C ALA A 4 2.85 -13.98 5.38
N SER A 5 2.28 -13.17 4.49
CA SER A 5 1.61 -13.70 3.31
C SER A 5 2.63 -14.58 2.59
N GLY A 6 2.27 -15.81 2.30
CA GLY A 6 3.20 -16.87 1.87
C GLY A 6 3.71 -16.75 0.44
N VAL A 7 4.09 -15.55 0.00
CA VAL A 7 4.86 -15.37 -1.25
C VAL A 7 6.33 -15.41 -0.85
N VAL A 8 6.97 -16.52 -1.16
CA VAL A 8 8.40 -16.77 -0.88
C VAL A 8 9.31 -16.12 -1.93
N ASP A 9 8.76 -15.79 -3.10
CA ASP A 9 9.51 -15.25 -4.24
C ASP A 9 9.27 -13.75 -4.40
N ALA A 10 10.35 -12.97 -4.54
CA ALA A 10 10.26 -11.56 -4.87
C ALA A 10 9.68 -11.36 -6.29
N VAL A 11 8.76 -10.40 -6.43
CA VAL A 11 8.15 -10.06 -7.73
C VAL A 11 9.12 -9.24 -8.59
N ASP A 12 9.92 -8.37 -7.97
CA ASP A 12 10.95 -7.54 -8.61
C ASP A 12 12.16 -7.46 -7.68
N ASP A 13 13.35 -7.80 -8.19
CA ASP A 13 14.61 -7.75 -7.46
C ASP A 13 15.64 -6.98 -8.29
N LYS A 14 16.19 -5.90 -7.70
CA LYS A 14 17.15 -5.02 -8.37
C LYS A 14 18.30 -4.65 -7.47
N GLU A 15 19.49 -4.86 -7.96
CA GLU A 15 20.72 -4.40 -7.34
C GLU A 15 21.24 -3.13 -8.02
N TYR A 16 21.61 -2.14 -7.22
CA TYR A 16 22.16 -0.87 -7.70
C TYR A 16 23.54 -0.63 -7.11
N THR A 17 24.47 -0.22 -7.98
CA THR A 17 25.84 0.14 -7.61
C THR A 17 26.18 1.54 -8.11
N GLY A 18 27.12 2.22 -7.45
CA GLY A 18 27.59 3.52 -7.89
C GLY A 18 27.75 4.55 -6.78
N GLY A 19 27.76 5.82 -7.14
CA GLY A 19 27.86 6.92 -6.18
C GLY A 19 26.57 7.10 -5.37
N LEU A 20 26.68 7.63 -4.15
CA LEU A 20 25.55 7.75 -3.22
C LEU A 20 24.36 8.57 -3.78
N VAL A 21 24.62 9.57 -4.62
CA VAL A 21 23.55 10.36 -5.27
C VAL A 21 22.81 9.49 -6.30
N THR A 22 23.56 8.66 -7.06
CA THR A 22 22.95 7.71 -8.00
C THR A 22 22.11 6.68 -7.25
N LEU A 23 22.65 6.11 -6.16
CA LEU A 23 21.92 5.16 -5.33
C LEU A 23 20.64 5.77 -4.74
N LEU A 24 20.70 7.02 -4.26
CA LEU A 24 19.51 7.74 -3.79
C LEU A 24 18.46 7.85 -4.89
N GLN A 25 18.86 8.28 -6.08
CA GLN A 25 17.95 8.44 -7.22
C GLN A 25 17.35 7.10 -7.64
N SER A 26 18.17 6.05 -7.74
CA SER A 26 17.71 4.69 -8.07
C SER A 26 16.72 4.14 -7.03
N GLY A 27 16.96 4.37 -5.74
CA GLY A 27 16.03 3.97 -4.67
C GLY A 27 14.69 4.73 -4.75
N ILE A 28 14.71 6.03 -5.02
CA ILE A 28 13.49 6.82 -5.23
C ILE A 28 12.73 6.31 -6.46
N GLU A 29 13.43 6.06 -7.58
CA GLU A 29 12.83 5.53 -8.81
C GLU A 29 12.23 4.14 -8.59
N PHE A 30 12.93 3.26 -7.85
CA PHE A 30 12.41 1.93 -7.51
C PHE A 30 11.10 2.03 -6.76
N VAL A 31 11.01 2.83 -5.69
CA VAL A 31 9.76 3.02 -4.94
C VAL A 31 8.68 3.65 -5.82
N THR A 32 9.02 4.67 -6.62
CA THR A 32 8.05 5.36 -7.48
C THR A 32 7.48 4.44 -8.56
N ASN A 33 8.31 3.60 -9.17
CA ASN A 33 7.90 2.69 -10.25
C ASN A 33 7.04 1.53 -9.73
N ASN A 34 7.21 1.15 -8.46
CA ASN A 34 6.44 0.10 -7.81
C ASN A 34 5.29 0.64 -6.93
N SER A 35 4.99 1.95 -7.01
CA SER A 35 3.91 2.61 -6.27
C SER A 35 2.91 3.24 -7.22
N LYS A 36 1.68 3.42 -6.75
CA LYS A 36 0.63 4.11 -7.49
C LYS A 36 0.35 5.48 -6.88
N LYS A 37 -0.16 6.38 -7.68
CA LYS A 37 -0.71 7.65 -7.22
C LYS A 37 -2.21 7.63 -7.45
N ALA A 38 -2.96 7.33 -6.40
CA ALA A 38 -4.40 7.54 -6.42
C ALA A 38 -4.72 9.04 -6.44
N TRP A 39 -5.92 9.38 -6.81
CA TRP A 39 -6.40 10.76 -6.78
C TRP A 39 -7.89 10.84 -6.49
N LYS A 40 -8.30 11.91 -5.83
CA LYS A 40 -9.70 12.22 -5.57
C LYS A 40 -10.05 13.58 -6.17
N LYS A 41 -11.13 13.63 -6.94
CA LYS A 41 -11.66 14.91 -7.44
C LYS A 41 -12.48 15.58 -6.34
N VAL A 42 -12.13 16.79 -5.99
CA VAL A 42 -12.96 17.70 -5.19
C VAL A 42 -13.56 18.75 -6.12
N SER A 43 -14.43 19.63 -5.63
CA SER A 43 -15.26 20.51 -6.45
C SER A 43 -14.47 21.33 -7.49
N ASP A 44 -13.29 21.79 -7.18
CA ASP A 44 -12.48 22.72 -7.96
C ASP A 44 -11.08 22.20 -8.36
N ARG A 45 -10.64 21.07 -7.77
CA ARG A 45 -9.29 20.56 -7.97
C ARG A 45 -9.21 19.04 -7.79
N ARG A 46 -8.08 18.49 -8.22
CA ARG A 46 -7.64 17.13 -7.97
C ARG A 46 -6.72 17.12 -6.74
N ILE A 47 -6.97 16.20 -5.80
CA ILE A 47 -6.06 15.91 -4.69
C ILE A 47 -5.35 14.61 -5.03
N GLU A 48 -4.02 14.64 -5.07
CA GLU A 48 -3.20 13.45 -5.22
C GLU A 48 -3.07 12.73 -3.88
N MET A 49 -3.12 11.41 -3.92
CA MET A 49 -3.00 10.53 -2.76
C MET A 49 -1.97 9.46 -3.13
N PRO A 50 -0.67 9.73 -2.93
CA PRO A 50 0.37 8.75 -3.22
C PRO A 50 0.29 7.57 -2.24
N ASP A 51 0.71 6.39 -2.68
CA ASP A 51 0.81 5.21 -1.81
C ASP A 51 1.82 5.45 -0.68
N TYR A 52 2.89 6.16 -0.99
CA TYR A 52 3.90 6.59 -0.03
C TYR A 52 4.20 8.08 -0.23
N PRO A 53 4.19 8.93 0.82
CA PRO A 53 4.55 10.33 0.71
C PRO A 53 5.99 10.49 0.21
N GLU A 54 6.17 11.21 -0.89
CA GLU A 54 7.45 11.29 -1.61
C GLU A 54 8.60 11.84 -0.75
N ARG A 55 8.29 12.84 0.08
CA ARG A 55 9.27 13.45 0.97
C ARG A 55 9.70 12.49 2.08
N ALA A 56 8.77 11.69 2.62
CA ALA A 56 9.07 10.68 3.63
C ALA A 56 9.99 9.60 3.07
N VAL A 57 9.73 9.12 1.85
CA VAL A 57 10.60 8.17 1.14
C VAL A 57 11.98 8.75 0.93
N MET A 58 12.07 9.96 0.36
CA MET A 58 13.34 10.64 0.12
C MET A 58 14.16 10.82 1.41
N GLU A 59 13.53 11.31 2.49
CA GLU A 59 14.20 11.53 3.77
C GLU A 59 14.66 10.19 4.40
N GLY A 60 13.84 9.12 4.28
CA GLY A 60 14.20 7.76 4.72
C GLY A 60 15.43 7.24 4.01
N LEU A 61 15.48 7.34 2.68
CA LEU A 61 16.61 6.89 1.87
C LEU A 61 17.88 7.72 2.10
N VAL A 62 17.76 9.04 2.19
CA VAL A 62 18.88 9.92 2.55
C VAL A 62 19.45 9.51 3.90
N ASN A 63 18.59 9.29 4.91
CA ASN A 63 19.04 8.85 6.24
C ASN A 63 19.71 7.48 6.19
N ALA A 64 19.17 6.53 5.46
CA ALA A 64 19.74 5.20 5.30
C ALA A 64 21.16 5.26 4.69
N LEU A 65 21.37 6.09 3.67
CA LEU A 65 22.66 6.23 3.00
C LEU A 65 23.69 7.02 3.85
N ILE A 66 23.31 8.17 4.45
CA ILE A 66 24.27 8.99 5.18
C ILE A 66 24.54 8.51 6.61
N HIS A 67 23.65 7.73 7.21
CA HIS A 67 23.85 7.18 8.54
C HIS A 67 24.31 5.72 8.53
N ARG A 68 24.46 5.09 7.35
CA ARG A 68 25.02 3.75 7.20
C ARG A 68 26.37 3.62 7.92
N SER A 69 26.60 2.50 8.56
CA SER A 69 27.92 2.12 9.06
C SER A 69 28.75 1.53 7.90
N TYR A 70 29.60 2.35 7.30
CA TYR A 70 30.45 1.93 6.17
C TYR A 70 31.61 1.02 6.60
N THR A 71 31.79 0.77 7.90
CA THR A 71 32.75 -0.16 8.46
C THR A 71 32.20 -1.57 8.63
N GLN A 72 30.87 -1.74 8.57
CA GLN A 72 30.24 -3.06 8.53
C GLN A 72 30.38 -3.65 7.11
N VAL A 73 31.23 -4.68 7.01
CA VAL A 73 31.45 -5.39 5.75
C VAL A 73 30.42 -6.48 5.59
N GLY A 74 29.93 -6.70 4.37
CA GLY A 74 28.96 -7.75 4.07
C GLY A 74 27.50 -7.40 4.39
N SER A 75 27.20 -6.13 4.62
CA SER A 75 25.85 -5.62 4.78
C SER A 75 25.61 -4.41 3.88
N GLU A 76 24.38 -4.23 3.42
CA GLU A 76 23.96 -3.19 2.47
C GLU A 76 22.73 -2.44 2.95
N VAL A 77 22.45 -1.30 2.35
CA VAL A 77 21.14 -0.63 2.45
C VAL A 77 20.19 -1.32 1.48
N HIS A 78 19.03 -1.76 1.96
CA HIS A 78 18.01 -2.34 1.08
C HIS A 78 16.61 -1.77 1.35
N ILE A 79 15.75 -1.95 0.37
CA ILE A 79 14.35 -1.54 0.38
C ILE A 79 13.52 -2.78 0.09
N ASP A 80 12.73 -3.22 1.06
CA ASP A 80 11.77 -4.29 0.88
C ASP A 80 10.38 -3.70 0.72
N MET A 81 9.72 -4.01 -0.41
CA MET A 81 8.36 -3.56 -0.69
C MET A 81 7.38 -4.71 -0.52
N PHE A 82 6.42 -4.50 0.37
CA PHE A 82 5.30 -5.39 0.63
C PHE A 82 3.99 -4.73 0.14
N ASP A 83 2.91 -5.48 0.08
CA ASP A 83 1.60 -4.96 -0.33
C ASP A 83 1.14 -3.79 0.53
N ASN A 84 1.43 -3.83 1.84
CA ASN A 84 0.93 -2.86 2.83
C ASN A 84 1.98 -1.89 3.37
N ARG A 85 3.26 -2.04 3.02
CA ARG A 85 4.36 -1.21 3.53
C ARG A 85 5.62 -1.33 2.70
N ILE A 86 6.53 -0.40 2.91
CA ILE A 86 7.95 -0.54 2.56
C ILE A 86 8.81 -0.50 3.82
N GLU A 87 9.88 -1.26 3.80
CA GLU A 87 10.90 -1.29 4.84
C GLU A 87 12.22 -0.82 4.26
N ILE A 88 12.85 0.16 4.90
CA ILE A 88 14.15 0.71 4.50
C ILE A 88 15.14 0.36 5.59
N TYR A 89 16.01 -0.58 5.30
CA TYR A 89 17.05 -1.05 6.20
C TYR A 89 18.38 -0.34 5.95
N SER A 90 19.12 -0.09 7.03
CA SER A 90 20.48 0.44 6.97
C SER A 90 21.37 -0.17 8.04
N PRO A 91 22.56 -0.69 7.67
CA PRO A 91 23.54 -1.15 8.63
C PRO A 91 24.03 -0.01 9.53
N GLY A 92 24.04 -0.25 10.82
CA GLY A 92 24.44 0.70 11.87
C GLY A 92 23.27 1.30 12.61
N GLY A 93 23.13 0.92 13.87
CA GLY A 93 22.13 1.43 14.79
C GLY A 93 22.30 2.91 15.11
N MET A 94 21.63 3.40 16.14
CA MET A 94 21.75 4.81 16.56
C MET A 94 23.16 5.17 17.02
N VAL A 95 23.72 6.26 16.49
CA VAL A 95 25.09 6.73 16.81
C VAL A 95 25.33 6.93 18.33
N SER A 96 24.28 7.10 19.09
CA SER A 96 24.33 7.24 20.55
C SER A 96 24.25 5.92 21.30
N GLY A 97 24.14 4.78 20.61
CA GLY A 97 23.89 3.47 21.23
C GLY A 97 22.54 3.38 21.95
N VAL A 98 21.62 4.27 21.63
CA VAL A 98 20.32 4.37 22.28
C VAL A 98 19.30 3.55 21.51
N SER A 99 18.64 2.61 22.19
CA SER A 99 17.44 1.97 21.65
C SER A 99 16.31 2.98 21.46
N LEU A 100 15.57 2.84 20.36
CA LEU A 100 14.40 3.68 20.07
C LEU A 100 13.12 3.21 20.76
N LYS A 101 13.11 2.00 21.33
CA LYS A 101 11.90 1.32 21.86
C LYS A 101 11.13 2.12 22.91
N ASP A 102 11.83 2.97 23.70
CA ASP A 102 11.25 3.69 24.85
C ASP A 102 11.39 5.21 24.73
N LYS A 103 11.69 5.74 23.53
CA LYS A 103 11.96 7.17 23.36
C LYS A 103 10.96 7.85 22.43
N ASP A 104 10.61 9.06 22.82
CA ASP A 104 9.92 9.98 21.93
C ASP A 104 10.84 10.36 20.76
N ILE A 105 10.55 9.78 19.59
CA ILE A 105 11.31 9.95 18.34
C ILE A 105 11.49 11.44 18.00
N LEU A 106 10.51 12.28 18.35
CA LEU A 106 10.55 13.71 18.08
C LEU A 106 11.53 14.48 18.97
N LYS A 107 12.02 13.87 20.06
CA LYS A 107 12.97 14.45 21.01
C LYS A 107 14.38 13.91 20.87
N ILE A 108 14.62 12.99 19.91
CA ILE A 108 15.96 12.44 19.71
C ILE A 108 16.85 13.46 19.06
N PRO A 109 18.00 13.81 19.66
CA PRO A 109 18.94 14.74 19.07
C PRO A 109 19.60 14.10 17.83
N SER A 110 19.72 14.87 16.77
CA SER A 110 20.44 14.45 15.56
C SER A 110 21.93 14.29 15.86
N LYS A 111 22.43 13.09 15.60
CA LYS A 111 23.85 12.78 15.60
C LYS A 111 24.23 12.21 14.24
N ARG A 112 25.23 12.77 13.59
CA ARG A 112 25.67 12.33 12.27
C ARG A 112 26.75 11.27 12.40
N ARG A 113 26.53 10.08 11.84
CA ARG A 113 27.57 9.06 11.75
C ARG A 113 28.68 9.48 10.78
N ASN A 114 28.29 9.96 9.62
CA ASN A 114 29.17 10.39 8.54
C ASN A 114 29.03 11.91 8.27
N PRO A 115 29.67 12.79 9.06
CA PRO A 115 29.44 14.22 8.98
C PRO A 115 29.84 14.83 7.62
N VAL A 116 30.89 14.28 6.97
CA VAL A 116 31.33 14.73 5.65
C VAL A 116 30.27 14.42 4.59
N LEU A 117 29.69 13.21 4.59
CA LEU A 117 28.62 12.84 3.68
C LEU A 117 27.37 13.69 3.91
N ALA A 118 27.01 13.91 5.17
CA ALA A 118 25.90 14.78 5.53
C ALA A 118 26.09 16.22 5.02
N ASP A 119 27.30 16.76 5.09
CA ASP A 119 27.60 18.09 4.55
C ASP A 119 27.51 18.14 3.02
N VAL A 120 27.94 17.09 2.31
CA VAL A 120 27.78 16.98 0.85
C VAL A 120 26.30 16.94 0.47
N PHE A 121 25.51 16.06 1.11
CA PHE A 121 24.08 15.94 0.83
C PHE A 121 23.30 17.23 1.18
N ASN A 122 23.72 17.97 2.22
CA ASN A 122 23.18 19.28 2.53
C ASN A 122 23.47 20.31 1.44
N ARG A 123 24.70 20.37 0.91
CA ARG A 123 25.08 21.26 -0.20
C ARG A 123 24.31 20.94 -1.47
N LEU A 124 24.05 19.67 -1.72
CA LEU A 124 23.24 19.20 -2.84
C LEU A 124 21.72 19.38 -2.61
N LYS A 125 21.30 19.91 -1.45
CA LYS A 125 19.89 20.17 -1.09
C LYS A 125 19.03 18.93 -0.84
N TYR A 126 19.63 17.79 -0.66
CA TYR A 126 18.90 16.55 -0.30
C TYR A 126 18.55 16.48 1.18
N MET A 127 19.23 17.21 2.04
CA MET A 127 18.94 17.25 3.49
C MET A 127 19.16 18.63 4.11
N GLU A 128 18.60 18.83 5.30
CA GLU A 128 18.81 20.01 6.12
C GLU A 128 19.75 19.72 7.31
N ARG A 129 20.46 20.77 7.77
CA ARG A 129 21.43 20.61 8.86
C ARG A 129 20.82 20.36 10.25
N ARG A 130 19.54 20.65 10.46
CA ARG A 130 18.94 20.74 11.80
C ARG A 130 18.39 19.42 12.37
N GLY A 131 18.67 18.27 11.76
CA GLY A 131 18.27 16.96 12.32
C GLY A 131 16.78 16.76 12.50
N SER A 132 16.01 17.22 11.55
CA SER A 132 14.54 17.15 11.55
C SER A 132 14.00 15.93 10.79
N GLY A 133 14.85 14.96 10.41
CA GLY A 133 14.49 13.86 9.51
C GLY A 133 13.28 13.05 9.96
N PHE A 134 13.33 12.50 11.17
CA PHE A 134 12.20 11.74 11.72
C PHE A 134 10.92 12.59 11.83
N LYS A 135 11.07 13.83 12.28
CA LYS A 135 9.94 14.76 12.38
C LYS A 135 9.31 15.04 11.01
N LYS A 136 10.13 15.22 9.98
CA LYS A 136 9.64 15.46 8.61
C LYS A 136 8.90 14.26 8.06
N ILE A 137 9.43 13.05 8.25
CA ILE A 137 8.76 11.80 7.85
C ILE A 137 7.38 11.73 8.52
N MET A 138 7.31 11.97 9.84
CA MET A 138 6.06 11.95 10.58
C MET A 138 5.06 13.01 10.09
N MET A 139 5.53 14.24 9.87
CA MET A 139 4.67 15.35 9.41
C MET A 139 4.15 15.10 8.00
N ASP A 140 4.98 14.57 7.10
CA ASP A 140 4.58 14.28 5.73
C ASP A 140 3.47 13.24 5.66
N TYR A 141 3.51 12.24 6.57
CA TYR A 141 2.42 11.27 6.73
C TYR A 141 1.16 11.91 7.30
N GLN A 142 1.29 12.71 8.37
CA GLN A 142 0.17 13.38 9.04
C GLN A 142 -0.57 14.38 8.14
N GLU A 143 0.11 14.96 7.15
CA GLU A 143 -0.46 15.88 6.17
C GLU A 143 -1.28 15.16 5.07
N GLN A 144 -1.18 13.83 4.96
CA GLN A 144 -1.94 13.10 3.95
C GLN A 144 -3.43 13.01 4.31
N PRO A 145 -4.35 13.16 3.33
CA PRO A 145 -5.81 13.19 3.57
C PRO A 145 -6.38 11.93 4.21
N ASN A 146 -5.74 10.77 4.00
CA ASN A 146 -6.16 9.46 4.49
C ASN A 146 -5.30 8.94 5.64
N TYR A 147 -4.48 9.81 6.26
CA TYR A 147 -3.70 9.44 7.42
C TYR A 147 -4.59 9.05 8.61
N ASN A 148 -4.16 8.02 9.32
CA ASN A 148 -4.64 7.63 10.64
C ASN A 148 -3.47 7.05 11.46
N GLU A 149 -3.63 6.88 12.76
CA GLU A 149 -2.54 6.44 13.65
C GLU A 149 -2.01 5.02 13.36
N SER A 150 -2.79 4.16 12.70
CA SER A 150 -2.31 2.84 12.29
C SER A 150 -1.28 2.91 11.13
N LEU A 151 -1.27 4.02 10.39
CA LEU A 151 -0.34 4.29 9.29
C LEU A 151 0.88 5.09 9.75
N ARG A 152 1.05 5.26 11.05
CA ARG A 152 2.19 5.99 11.61
C ARG A 152 3.50 5.29 11.28
N PRO A 153 4.49 5.97 10.66
CA PRO A 153 5.81 5.40 10.41
C PRO A 153 6.47 4.83 11.66
N LEU A 154 7.09 3.66 11.54
CA LEU A 154 7.82 3.02 12.63
C LEU A 154 9.33 3.17 12.40
N PHE A 155 10.04 3.40 13.49
CA PHE A 155 11.49 3.53 13.52
C PHE A 155 12.02 2.56 14.55
N GLU A 156 12.81 1.60 14.09
CA GLU A 156 13.42 0.60 14.93
C GLU A 156 14.93 0.69 14.81
N ALA A 157 15.62 0.59 15.92
CA ALA A 157 17.06 0.56 15.92
C ALA A 157 17.56 -0.20 17.14
N ASP A 158 18.56 -1.01 16.92
CA ASP A 158 19.39 -1.62 17.98
C ASP A 158 20.83 -1.11 17.92
N SER A 159 21.81 -1.93 18.31
CA SER A 159 23.23 -1.56 18.27
C SER A 159 23.85 -1.64 16.87
N GLU A 160 23.26 -2.47 15.98
CA GLU A 160 23.86 -2.85 14.71
C GLU A 160 23.06 -2.33 13.51
N ASP A 161 21.73 -2.26 13.65
CA ASP A 161 20.82 -2.04 12.55
C ASP A 161 19.83 -0.90 12.81
N PHE A 162 19.37 -0.31 11.71
CA PHE A 162 18.27 0.65 11.70
C PHE A 162 17.25 0.24 10.63
N LEU A 163 15.98 0.22 11.02
CA LEU A 163 14.85 -0.08 10.14
C LEU A 163 13.81 1.03 10.20
N LEU A 164 13.43 1.53 9.03
CA LEU A 164 12.29 2.44 8.87
C LEU A 164 11.17 1.72 8.12
N THR A 165 10.00 1.63 8.75
CA THR A 165 8.78 1.13 8.11
C THR A 165 7.86 2.28 7.74
N LEU A 166 7.52 2.38 6.46
CA LEU A 166 6.56 3.33 5.91
C LEU A 166 5.34 2.56 5.41
N PHE A 167 4.16 2.84 5.97
CA PHE A 167 2.93 2.17 5.61
C PHE A 167 2.32 2.73 4.33
N HIS A 168 1.72 1.84 3.54
CA HIS A 168 1.02 2.19 2.31
C HIS A 168 -0.27 2.96 2.62
N MET A 169 -0.35 4.22 2.20
CA MET A 169 -1.43 5.14 2.56
C MET A 169 -2.81 4.75 1.99
N ASN A 170 -2.83 4.02 0.88
CA ASN A 170 -4.05 3.61 0.17
C ASN A 170 -4.31 2.09 0.28
N TYR A 171 -3.57 1.38 1.15
CA TYR A 171 -3.80 -0.04 1.34
C TYR A 171 -5.11 -0.27 2.09
N SER A 172 -5.94 -1.15 1.57
CA SER A 172 -7.07 -1.73 2.27
C SER A 172 -6.99 -3.24 2.10
N GLU A 173 -7.19 -3.98 3.17
CA GLU A 173 -7.20 -5.45 3.12
C GLU A 173 -8.28 -5.98 2.16
N ASP A 174 -9.31 -5.16 1.89
CA ASP A 174 -10.38 -5.47 0.94
C ASP A 174 -9.95 -5.34 -0.54
N VAL A 175 -8.78 -4.78 -0.88
CA VAL A 175 -8.36 -4.50 -2.27
C VAL A 175 -7.28 -5.48 -2.78
N THR A 176 -6.68 -6.32 -1.94
CA THR A 176 -5.71 -7.33 -2.38
C THR A 176 -6.33 -8.51 -3.12
N GLN A 177 -7.56 -8.36 -3.62
CA GLN A 177 -8.25 -9.39 -4.37
C GLN A 177 -8.65 -9.00 -5.80
N ASP A 178 -7.99 -8.02 -6.42
CA ASP A 178 -8.34 -7.60 -7.78
C ASP A 178 -7.19 -7.79 -8.81
N VAL A 179 -6.43 -8.88 -8.68
CA VAL A 179 -5.83 -9.56 -9.83
C VAL A 179 -5.85 -11.06 -9.54
N THR A 180 -6.83 -11.77 -10.14
CA THR A 180 -7.07 -13.21 -10.03
C THR A 180 -7.56 -13.71 -8.67
N GLN A 181 -8.82 -13.49 -8.35
CA GLN A 181 -9.80 -14.50 -7.97
C GLN A 181 -11.05 -13.81 -7.44
N ASP A 182 -12.21 -14.22 -7.94
CA ASP A 182 -13.50 -13.94 -7.33
C ASP A 182 -13.45 -14.15 -5.82
N VAL A 183 -13.67 -13.10 -5.06
CA VAL A 183 -13.72 -13.20 -3.62
C VAL A 183 -15.13 -13.34 -3.15
N THR A 184 -15.37 -14.48 -2.62
CA THR A 184 -16.40 -14.74 -1.66
C THR A 184 -15.97 -14.21 -0.28
N GLN A 185 -16.56 -13.09 0.20
CA GLN A 185 -17.00 -13.09 1.59
C GLN A 185 -17.86 -14.35 1.79
N ASP A 186 -17.91 -14.92 2.99
CA ASP A 186 -18.79 -16.04 3.39
C ASP A 186 -20.30 -15.79 3.19
N VAL A 187 -20.69 -15.40 2.01
CA VAL A 187 -21.99 -15.62 1.42
C VAL A 187 -21.75 -16.76 0.46
N THR A 188 -22.14 -17.96 0.85
CA THR A 188 -22.00 -19.14 0.01
C THR A 188 -22.61 -18.83 -1.36
N GLN A 189 -22.05 -19.40 -2.44
CA GLN A 189 -22.60 -19.25 -3.79
C GLN A 189 -24.12 -19.46 -3.78
N ASP A 190 -24.61 -20.36 -2.96
CA ASP A 190 -26.02 -20.66 -2.71
C ASP A 190 -26.81 -19.45 -2.12
N ASP A 191 -26.20 -18.58 -1.32
CA ASP A 191 -26.88 -17.43 -0.73
C ASP A 191 -27.06 -16.28 -1.75
N VAL A 192 -26.09 -16.07 -2.64
CA VAL A 192 -26.21 -15.13 -3.74
C VAL A 192 -27.26 -15.59 -4.74
N ASP A 193 -27.24 -16.87 -5.09
CA ASP A 193 -28.19 -17.48 -6.00
C ASP A 193 -29.62 -17.41 -5.45
N LYS A 194 -29.82 -17.65 -4.16
CA LYS A 194 -31.11 -17.47 -3.49
C LYS A 194 -31.58 -16.02 -3.57
N LYS A 195 -30.74 -15.06 -3.25
CA LYS A 195 -31.09 -13.62 -3.32
C LYS A 195 -31.43 -13.18 -4.74
N ILE A 196 -30.69 -13.64 -5.76
CA ILE A 196 -31.02 -13.37 -7.17
C ILE A 196 -32.41 -13.94 -7.51
N LYS A 197 -32.71 -15.18 -7.11
CA LYS A 197 -34.03 -15.79 -7.34
C LYS A 197 -35.16 -15.06 -6.62
N GLU A 198 -34.95 -14.61 -5.39
CA GLU A 198 -35.94 -13.78 -4.65
C GLU A 198 -36.20 -12.45 -5.35
N MET A 199 -35.16 -11.81 -5.88
CA MET A 199 -35.31 -10.56 -6.65
C MET A 199 -36.09 -10.77 -7.93
N ILE A 200 -35.82 -11.86 -8.66
CA ILE A 200 -36.57 -12.26 -9.87
C ILE A 200 -38.05 -12.57 -9.54
N LYS A 201 -38.31 -13.27 -8.43
CA LYS A 201 -39.68 -13.54 -7.97
C LYS A 201 -40.46 -12.27 -7.63
N SER A 202 -39.80 -11.30 -6.97
CA SER A 202 -40.43 -10.03 -6.59
C SER A 202 -40.61 -9.07 -7.79
N ASN A 203 -39.68 -9.09 -8.72
CA ASN A 203 -39.73 -8.27 -9.94
C ASN A 203 -39.09 -9.01 -11.14
N PRO A 204 -39.89 -9.70 -11.98
CA PRO A 204 -39.39 -10.40 -13.17
C PRO A 204 -38.68 -9.50 -14.21
N ASN A 205 -38.89 -8.19 -14.14
CA ASN A 205 -38.27 -7.23 -15.05
C ASN A 205 -37.01 -6.55 -14.46
N VAL A 206 -36.52 -7.02 -13.31
CA VAL A 206 -35.31 -6.48 -12.68
C VAL A 206 -34.10 -6.59 -13.60
N SER A 207 -33.35 -5.50 -13.77
CA SER A 207 -32.15 -5.48 -14.61
C SER A 207 -30.94 -6.08 -13.88
N THR A 208 -29.98 -6.63 -14.64
CA THR A 208 -28.73 -7.13 -14.06
C THR A 208 -27.92 -6.02 -13.35
N GLU A 209 -28.09 -4.77 -13.77
CA GLU A 209 -27.51 -3.57 -13.15
C GLU A 209 -28.13 -3.28 -11.78
N GLU A 210 -29.45 -3.42 -11.65
CA GLU A 210 -30.17 -3.25 -10.38
C GLU A 210 -29.83 -4.36 -9.40
N MET A 211 -29.79 -5.63 -9.87
CA MET A 211 -29.36 -6.75 -9.05
C MET A 211 -27.92 -6.56 -8.52
N ALA A 212 -27.01 -6.11 -9.38
CA ALA A 212 -25.63 -5.83 -9.03
C ALA A 212 -25.53 -4.77 -7.94
N LYS A 213 -26.32 -3.68 -8.06
CA LYS A 213 -26.34 -2.59 -7.08
C LYS A 213 -26.88 -3.03 -5.73
N ILE A 214 -27.95 -3.81 -5.69
CA ILE A 214 -28.58 -4.31 -4.45
C ILE A 214 -27.69 -5.32 -3.74
N LEU A 215 -27.03 -6.20 -4.50
CA LEU A 215 -26.16 -7.25 -3.97
C LEU A 215 -24.74 -6.74 -3.68
N SER A 216 -24.42 -5.50 -4.02
CA SER A 216 -23.05 -4.93 -3.96
C SER A 216 -22.03 -5.75 -4.77
N LEU A 217 -22.46 -6.34 -5.89
CA LEU A 217 -21.66 -7.14 -6.79
C LEU A 217 -21.46 -6.44 -8.14
N SER A 218 -20.50 -6.91 -8.94
CA SER A 218 -20.37 -6.44 -10.32
C SER A 218 -21.47 -7.04 -11.21
N THR A 219 -21.91 -6.32 -12.25
CA THR A 219 -22.85 -6.86 -13.27
C THR A 219 -22.33 -8.13 -13.94
N ARG A 220 -21.01 -8.25 -14.06
CA ARG A 220 -20.35 -9.44 -14.60
C ARG A 220 -20.53 -10.66 -13.67
N THR A 221 -20.37 -10.44 -12.36
CA THR A 221 -20.58 -11.46 -11.33
C THR A 221 -22.03 -11.95 -11.33
N VAL A 222 -23.00 -11.03 -11.33
CA VAL A 222 -24.43 -11.37 -11.40
C VAL A 222 -24.76 -12.18 -12.66
N LYS A 223 -24.25 -11.76 -13.83
CA LYS A 223 -24.43 -12.50 -15.10
C LYS A 223 -23.83 -13.90 -15.06
N ARG A 224 -22.70 -14.09 -14.35
CA ARG A 224 -22.10 -15.41 -14.15
C ARG A 224 -23.00 -16.31 -13.28
N HIS A 225 -23.44 -15.83 -12.12
CA HIS A 225 -24.36 -16.55 -11.24
C HIS A 225 -25.63 -16.97 -11.99
N ILE A 226 -26.26 -16.07 -12.73
CA ILE A 226 -27.44 -16.38 -13.55
C ILE A 226 -27.13 -17.45 -14.60
N LYS A 227 -25.96 -17.40 -15.23
CA LYS A 227 -25.55 -18.41 -16.23
C LYS A 227 -25.36 -19.79 -15.61
N ASP A 228 -24.89 -19.84 -14.34
CA ASP A 228 -24.62 -21.08 -13.61
C ASP A 228 -25.90 -21.67 -12.99
N MET A 229 -27.03 -20.93 -13.00
CA MET A 229 -28.35 -21.37 -12.56
C MET A 229 -29.18 -21.92 -13.73
N PRO A 230 -29.30 -23.25 -13.90
CA PRO A 230 -30.01 -23.86 -15.05
C PRO A 230 -31.52 -23.62 -15.02
N ASP A 231 -32.07 -23.27 -13.89
CA ASP A 231 -33.48 -22.99 -13.66
C ASP A 231 -33.88 -21.52 -13.89
N VAL A 232 -32.96 -20.62 -14.08
CA VAL A 232 -33.20 -19.20 -14.39
C VAL A 232 -32.97 -18.92 -15.87
N GLN A 233 -33.95 -18.31 -16.55
CA GLN A 233 -33.80 -17.92 -17.94
C GLN A 233 -34.39 -16.54 -18.20
N TYR A 234 -33.83 -15.83 -19.17
CA TYR A 234 -34.39 -14.59 -19.68
C TYR A 234 -35.25 -14.88 -20.92
N VAL A 235 -36.51 -14.49 -20.88
CA VAL A 235 -37.48 -14.69 -21.98
C VAL A 235 -37.81 -13.36 -22.62
N GLY A 236 -37.69 -13.29 -23.93
CA GLY A 236 -37.92 -12.06 -24.72
C GLY A 236 -36.62 -11.41 -25.21
N SER A 237 -36.72 -10.20 -25.74
CA SER A 237 -35.57 -9.45 -26.24
C SER A 237 -35.59 -7.98 -25.81
N GLY A 238 -34.44 -7.45 -25.43
CA GLY A 238 -34.29 -6.05 -25.04
C GLY A 238 -35.16 -5.65 -23.83
N TYR A 239 -35.76 -4.47 -23.88
CA TYR A 239 -36.55 -3.91 -22.78
C TYR A 239 -37.91 -4.59 -22.53
N SER A 240 -38.37 -5.48 -23.41
CA SER A 240 -39.64 -6.21 -23.27
C SER A 240 -39.47 -7.63 -22.72
N GLY A 241 -38.24 -8.05 -22.43
CA GLY A 241 -37.96 -9.36 -21.85
C GLY A 241 -38.06 -9.35 -20.33
N HIS A 242 -38.24 -10.56 -19.77
CA HIS A 242 -38.33 -10.77 -18.34
C HIS A 242 -37.63 -12.07 -17.92
N TRP A 243 -37.33 -12.19 -16.64
CA TRP A 243 -36.73 -13.39 -16.07
C TRP A 243 -37.81 -14.40 -15.67
N GLU A 244 -37.57 -15.67 -15.93
CA GLU A 244 -38.41 -16.79 -15.48
C GLU A 244 -37.58 -17.83 -14.73
N ILE A 245 -38.20 -18.42 -13.68
CA ILE A 245 -37.61 -19.52 -12.91
C ILE A 245 -38.39 -20.78 -13.27
N LYS A 246 -37.70 -21.80 -13.87
CA LYS A 246 -38.27 -23.06 -14.24
C LYS A 246 -38.51 -23.93 -12.98
N GLY A 247 -39.73 -24.40 -12.79
CA GLY A 247 -40.06 -25.39 -11.74
C GLY A 247 -40.98 -24.93 -10.63
N GLU A 248 -41.43 -23.66 -10.61
CA GLU A 248 -42.52 -23.22 -9.72
C GLU A 248 -43.79 -23.01 -10.56
N LYS A 249 -44.76 -23.92 -10.40
CA LYS A 249 -46.16 -23.72 -10.78
C LYS A 249 -46.96 -23.35 -9.55
#